data_c8de5fac652d908d8e10653f275c64d5
#
_entry.id   c8de5fac652d908d8e10653f275c64d5
#
_cell.length_a   1.000
_cell.length_b   1.000
_cell.length_c   1.000
_cell.angle_alpha   90.00
_cell.angle_beta   90.00
_cell.angle_gamma   90.00
#
_symmetry.space_group_name_H-M   'P 1'
#
loop_
_entity.id
_entity.type
_entity.pdbx_description
1 polymer ?
#
loop_
_entity_poly.entity_id
_entity_poly.type
_entity_poly.pdbx_seq_one_letter_code
_entity_poly.pdbx_strand_id
1 'polypeptide(L)'
;MKVSLVKEQTVRNYANKHAEARASCVDFINRIKTADWEKPNNIKATFGSVDLLGKGTYRAVFDIGGNNHRFICKYRFGKRSVRLYVLWLGTHAEYTVLCDKEQQYTADNHEKYI
;
A
#
# COMPACT_ATOMS: atom_id res chain seq x y z
N MET A 1 3.75 17.37 -4.15
CA MET A 1 2.58 17.46 -3.24
C MET A 1 2.77 16.50 -2.07
N LYS A 2 2.30 16.91 -0.92
CA LYS A 2 2.30 16.08 0.28
C LYS A 2 1.35 14.90 0.12
N VAL A 3 1.71 13.75 0.71
CA VAL A 3 0.92 12.52 0.65
C VAL A 3 0.29 12.25 2.01
N SER A 4 -1.00 11.95 2.02
CA SER A 4 -1.73 11.54 3.21
C SER A 4 -2.09 10.05 3.10
N LEU A 5 -1.69 9.27 4.10
CA LEU A 5 -2.08 7.86 4.19
C LEU A 5 -3.44 7.79 4.90
N VAL A 6 -4.46 7.50 4.12
CA VAL A 6 -5.82 7.33 4.65
C VAL A 6 -5.91 5.93 5.26
N LYS A 7 -6.42 5.86 6.48
CA LYS A 7 -6.50 4.61 7.26
C LYS A 7 -5.12 4.10 7.71
N GLU A 8 -4.26 5.02 8.15
CA GLU A 8 -2.97 4.66 8.75
C GLU A 8 -3.12 3.62 9.86
N GLN A 9 -4.19 3.74 10.68
CA GLN A 9 -4.44 2.82 11.78
C GLN A 9 -4.63 1.37 11.29
N THR A 10 -5.16 1.18 10.09
CA THR A 10 -5.29 -0.16 9.49
C THR A 10 -3.94 -0.83 9.32
N VAL A 11 -2.93 -0.07 8.89
CA VAL A 11 -1.56 -0.58 8.75
C VAL A 11 -0.99 -0.95 10.12
N ARG A 12 -1.22 -0.12 11.13
CA ARG A 12 -0.76 -0.39 12.51
C ARG A 12 -1.44 -1.61 13.10
N ASN A 13 -2.72 -1.79 12.82
CA ASN A 13 -3.48 -2.96 13.28
C ASN A 13 -3.00 -4.24 12.60
N TYR A 14 -2.66 -4.17 11.31
CA TYR A 14 -2.03 -5.30 10.61
C TYR A 14 -0.72 -5.69 11.30
N ALA A 15 0.12 -4.70 11.63
CA ALA A 15 1.39 -4.92 12.32
C ALA A 15 1.20 -5.59 13.70
N ASN A 16 0.10 -5.29 14.40
CA ASN A 16 -0.21 -5.92 15.67
C ASN A 16 -0.51 -7.42 15.53
N LYS A 17 -1.05 -7.84 14.39
CA LYS A 17 -1.32 -9.24 14.09
C LYS A 17 -0.15 -9.95 13.41
N HIS A 18 0.80 -9.18 12.90
CA HIS A 18 1.99 -9.69 12.20
C HIS A 18 3.22 -8.99 12.78
N ALA A 19 3.61 -9.40 13.98
CA ALA A 19 4.66 -8.72 14.76
C ALA A 19 5.99 -8.63 14.00
N GLU A 20 6.30 -9.62 13.16
CA GLU A 20 7.51 -9.64 12.34
C GLU A 20 7.53 -8.55 11.27
N ALA A 21 6.38 -8.01 10.92
CA ALA A 21 6.26 -6.93 9.94
C ALA A 21 6.20 -5.54 10.58
N ARG A 22 6.22 -5.44 11.91
CA ARG A 22 6.00 -4.16 12.61
C ARG A 22 6.96 -3.06 12.19
N ALA A 23 8.25 -3.34 12.18
CA ALA A 23 9.25 -2.35 11.81
C ALA A 23 9.07 -1.88 10.37
N SER A 24 8.75 -2.80 9.47
CA SER A 24 8.52 -2.48 8.05
C SER A 24 7.24 -1.68 7.85
N CYS A 25 6.19 -1.94 8.63
CA CYS A 25 4.96 -1.16 8.60
C CYS A 25 5.19 0.28 9.07
N VAL A 26 5.97 0.46 10.13
CA VAL A 26 6.36 1.79 10.62
C VAL A 26 7.18 2.53 9.57
N ASP A 27 8.13 1.84 8.95
CA ASP A 27 8.95 2.42 7.88
C ASP A 27 8.07 2.87 6.69
N PHE A 28 7.11 2.04 6.29
CA PHE A 28 6.15 2.38 5.24
C PHE A 28 5.38 3.67 5.57
N ILE A 29 4.82 3.75 6.78
CA ILE A 29 4.08 4.93 7.23
C ILE A 29 4.98 6.18 7.21
N ASN A 30 6.20 6.06 7.71
CA ASN A 30 7.13 7.18 7.78
C ASN A 30 7.55 7.67 6.39
N ARG A 31 7.79 6.76 5.45
CA ARG A 31 8.11 7.12 4.06
C ARG A 31 6.95 7.87 3.40
N ILE A 32 5.71 7.45 3.66
CA ILE A 32 4.53 8.15 3.14
C ILE A 32 4.46 9.57 3.72
N LYS A 33 4.73 9.74 5.01
CA LYS A 33 4.66 11.04 5.68
C LYS A 33 5.66 12.06 5.13
N THR A 34 6.78 11.60 4.60
CA THR A 34 7.83 12.47 4.06
C THR A 34 7.84 12.49 2.53
N ALA A 35 6.96 11.75 1.89
CA ALA A 35 6.91 11.68 0.44
C ALA A 35 6.41 12.99 -0.18
N ASP A 36 6.93 13.25 -1.38
CA ASP A 36 6.54 14.39 -2.20
C ASP A 36 6.35 13.88 -3.62
N TRP A 37 5.08 13.75 -4.03
CA TRP A 37 4.71 13.18 -5.32
C TRP A 37 3.88 14.16 -6.13
N GLU A 38 4.23 14.33 -7.40
CA GLU A 38 3.46 15.13 -8.35
C GLU A 38 2.66 14.27 -9.33
N LYS A 39 3.13 13.04 -9.59
CA LYS A 39 2.54 12.12 -10.55
C LYS A 39 2.79 10.67 -10.10
N PRO A 40 2.03 9.68 -10.61
CA PRO A 40 2.15 8.29 -10.17
C PRO A 40 3.56 7.72 -10.23
N ASN A 41 4.35 8.05 -11.24
CA ASN A 41 5.72 7.56 -11.33
C ASN A 41 6.61 7.99 -10.16
N ASN A 42 6.26 9.05 -9.44
CA ASN A 42 7.01 9.49 -8.27
C ASN A 42 6.91 8.50 -7.11
N ILE A 43 5.88 7.65 -7.11
CA ILE A 43 5.75 6.58 -6.10
C ILE A 43 6.95 5.65 -6.19
N LYS A 44 7.42 5.36 -7.40
CA LYS A 44 8.59 4.50 -7.63
C LYS A 44 9.88 5.10 -7.09
N ALA A 45 9.99 6.41 -7.02
CA ALA A 45 11.16 7.07 -6.44
C ALA A 45 11.25 6.85 -4.92
N THR A 46 10.11 6.75 -4.25
CA THR A 46 10.04 6.49 -2.81
C THR A 46 10.09 4.99 -2.50
N PHE A 47 9.40 4.18 -3.31
CA PHE A 47 9.30 2.73 -3.13
C PHE A 47 9.74 2.04 -4.43
N GLY A 48 11.03 1.70 -4.51
CA GLY A 48 11.62 1.18 -5.75
C GLY A 48 10.96 -0.10 -6.29
N SER A 49 10.41 -0.92 -5.42
CA SER A 49 9.78 -2.19 -5.81
C SER A 49 8.26 -2.11 -6.01
N VAL A 50 7.68 -0.91 -5.90
CA VAL A 50 6.23 -0.76 -6.06
C VAL A 50 5.79 -1.19 -7.46
N ASP A 51 4.65 -1.89 -7.51
CA ASP A 51 4.00 -2.28 -8.76
C ASP A 51 2.74 -1.42 -8.95
N LEU A 52 2.75 -0.58 -9.98
CA LEU A 52 1.58 0.22 -10.32
C LEU A 52 0.68 -0.63 -11.22
N LEU A 53 -0.46 -1.04 -10.68
CA LEU A 53 -1.42 -1.84 -11.44
C LEU A 53 -2.07 -0.97 -12.51
N GLY A 54 -2.19 -1.52 -13.71
CA GLY A 54 -2.82 -0.81 -14.83
C GLY A 54 -4.34 -0.90 -14.80
N LYS A 55 -4.93 -0.91 -16.00
CA LYS A 55 -6.37 -1.11 -16.21
C LYS A 55 -7.24 -0.02 -15.59
N GLY A 56 -6.68 1.20 -15.40
CA GLY A 56 -7.43 2.32 -14.84
C GLY A 56 -7.84 2.15 -13.39
N THR A 57 -7.12 1.29 -12.63
CA THR A 57 -7.47 0.99 -11.24
C THR A 57 -6.93 1.98 -10.24
N TYR A 58 -5.88 2.73 -10.61
CA TYR A 58 -5.16 3.64 -9.71
C TYR A 58 -4.64 2.94 -8.45
N ARG A 59 -4.24 1.68 -8.59
CA ARG A 59 -3.74 0.86 -7.49
C ARG A 59 -2.23 0.69 -7.57
N ALA A 60 -1.60 0.68 -6.40
CA ALA A 60 -0.17 0.41 -6.23
C ALA A 60 -0.02 -0.74 -5.23
N VAL A 61 0.88 -1.67 -5.54
CA VAL A 61 1.20 -2.80 -4.66
C VAL A 61 2.57 -2.57 -4.06
N PHE A 62 2.63 -2.51 -2.73
CA PHE A 62 3.86 -2.25 -1.99
C PHE A 62 4.38 -3.53 -1.34
N ASP A 63 5.68 -3.78 -1.48
CA ASP A 63 6.38 -4.84 -0.77
C ASP A 63 6.69 -4.35 0.65
N ILE A 64 6.27 -5.12 1.64
CA ILE A 64 6.48 -4.80 3.04
C ILE A 64 7.25 -5.94 3.69
N GLY A 65 8.30 -5.60 4.46
CA GLY A 65 9.13 -6.62 5.08
C GLY A 65 9.90 -7.44 4.06
N GLY A 66 10.53 -6.76 3.09
CA GLY A 66 11.16 -7.42 1.96
C GLY A 66 10.12 -8.08 1.08
N ASN A 67 10.10 -9.40 1.05
CA ASN A 67 9.20 -10.16 0.20
C ASN A 67 8.04 -10.84 0.96
N ASN A 68 7.86 -10.52 2.23
CA ASN A 68 6.96 -11.27 3.10
C ASN A 68 5.51 -10.81 3.10
N HIS A 69 5.27 -9.52 2.89
CA HIS A 69 3.92 -8.94 2.93
C HIS A 69 3.69 -8.04 1.73
N ARG A 70 2.41 -7.83 1.40
CA ARG A 70 1.97 -6.94 0.32
C ARG A 70 0.82 -6.09 0.79
N PHE A 71 0.88 -4.78 0.46
CA PHE A 71 -0.25 -3.87 0.66
C PHE A 71 -0.70 -3.33 -0.68
N ILE A 72 -2.00 -3.35 -0.93
CA ILE A 72 -2.57 -2.72 -2.11
C ILE A 72 -3.23 -1.43 -1.66
N CYS A 73 -2.81 -0.32 -2.25
CA CYS A 73 -3.36 1.00 -1.96
C CYS A 73 -3.88 1.63 -3.24
N LYS A 74 -4.94 2.42 -3.13
CA LYS A 74 -5.43 3.25 -4.23
C LYS A 74 -4.89 4.65 -4.05
N TYR A 75 -4.31 5.22 -5.11
CA TYR A 75 -3.79 6.59 -5.07
C TYR A 75 -4.72 7.54 -5.79
N ARG A 76 -4.81 8.76 -5.27
CA ARG A 76 -5.56 9.84 -5.89
C ARG A 76 -4.73 11.10 -5.85
N PHE A 77 -4.36 11.60 -7.03
CA PHE A 77 -3.61 12.84 -7.18
C PHE A 77 -4.59 14.00 -7.31
N GLY A 78 -4.76 14.76 -6.23
CA GLY A 78 -5.58 15.95 -6.21
C GLY A 78 -4.81 17.18 -6.68
N LYS A 79 -5.39 18.34 -6.53
CA LYS A 79 -4.75 19.61 -6.94
C LYS A 79 -3.64 20.04 -5.98
N ARG A 80 -3.76 19.72 -4.68
CA ARG A 80 -2.85 20.19 -3.63
C ARG A 80 -2.19 19.10 -2.82
N SER A 81 -2.72 17.89 -2.90
CA SER A 81 -2.22 16.76 -2.13
C SER A 81 -2.53 15.45 -2.82
N VAL A 82 -1.82 14.41 -2.40
CA VAL A 82 -2.05 13.04 -2.85
C VAL A 82 -2.65 12.28 -1.67
N ARG A 83 -3.70 11.48 -1.94
CA ARG A 83 -4.26 10.57 -0.95
C ARG A 83 -3.94 9.14 -1.34
N LEU A 84 -3.49 8.37 -0.38
CA LEU A 84 -3.21 6.96 -0.54
C LEU A 84 -4.14 6.18 0.38
N TYR A 85 -5.04 5.39 -0.20
CA TYR A 85 -6.06 4.63 0.53
C TYR A 85 -5.60 3.19 0.67
N VAL A 86 -5.54 2.68 1.90
CA VAL A 86 -5.20 1.28 2.15
C VAL A 86 -6.45 0.44 1.85
N LEU A 87 -6.33 -0.50 0.89
CA LEU A 87 -7.44 -1.34 0.47
C LEU A 87 -7.27 -2.80 0.88
N TRP A 88 -6.07 -3.36 0.69
CA TRP A 88 -5.83 -4.78 0.96
C TRP A 88 -4.46 -4.96 1.61
N LEU A 89 -4.40 -5.84 2.62
CA LEU A 89 -3.17 -6.17 3.32
C LEU A 89 -3.11 -7.69 3.48
N GLY A 90 -1.95 -8.26 3.24
CA GLY A 90 -1.78 -9.70 3.38
C GLY A 90 -0.33 -10.12 3.25
N THR A 91 -0.11 -11.42 3.46
CA THR A 91 1.18 -12.04 3.23
C THR A 91 1.45 -12.20 1.73
N HIS A 92 2.72 -12.43 1.39
CA HIS A 92 3.08 -12.72 0.00
C HIS A 92 2.29 -13.93 -0.55
N ALA A 93 2.14 -14.98 0.25
CA ALA A 93 1.38 -16.15 -0.16
C ALA A 93 -0.09 -15.84 -0.44
N GLU A 94 -0.71 -15.04 0.41
CA GLU A 94 -2.10 -14.58 0.20
C GLU A 94 -2.23 -13.73 -1.07
N TYR A 95 -1.23 -12.87 -1.32
CA TYR A 95 -1.21 -12.04 -2.53
C TYR A 95 -1.06 -12.91 -3.79
N THR A 96 -0.23 -13.96 -3.73
CA THR A 96 -0.07 -14.89 -4.86
C THR A 96 -1.41 -15.53 -5.22
N VAL A 97 -2.16 -16.01 -4.23
CA VAL A 97 -3.51 -16.57 -4.46
C VAL A 97 -4.44 -15.53 -5.07
N LEU A 98 -4.37 -14.30 -4.58
CA LEU A 98 -5.18 -13.18 -5.10
C LEU A 98 -4.89 -12.95 -6.58
N CYS A 99 -3.60 -12.93 -6.95
CA CYS A 99 -3.17 -12.72 -8.34
C CYS A 99 -3.56 -13.89 -9.25
N ASP A 100 -3.49 -15.12 -8.76
CA ASP A 100 -3.90 -16.30 -9.52
C ASP A 100 -5.37 -16.23 -9.93
N LYS A 101 -6.18 -15.54 -9.14
CA LYS A 101 -7.60 -15.29 -9.42
C LYS A 101 -7.85 -13.94 -10.08
N GLU A 102 -6.81 -13.20 -10.42
CA GLU A 102 -6.87 -11.86 -11.00
C GLU A 102 -7.71 -10.87 -10.15
N GLN A 103 -7.67 -11.04 -8.82
CA GLN A 103 -8.46 -10.23 -7.90
C GLN A 103 -7.70 -9.02 -7.34
N GLN A 104 -6.42 -8.84 -7.70
CA GLN A 104 -5.62 -7.70 -7.23
C GLN A 104 -6.18 -6.35 -7.67
N TYR A 105 -6.95 -6.34 -8.74
CA TYR A 105 -7.55 -5.12 -9.29
C TYR A 105 -8.79 -4.66 -8.52
N THR A 106 -9.40 -5.51 -7.72
CA THR A 106 -10.68 -5.25 -7.05
C THR A 106 -10.70 -5.60 -5.57
N ALA A 107 -9.72 -6.35 -5.07
CA ALA A 107 -9.72 -6.85 -3.71
C ALA A 107 -9.68 -5.71 -2.68
N ASP A 108 -10.37 -5.95 -1.57
CA ASP A 108 -10.46 -5.02 -0.45
C ASP A 108 -10.70 -5.85 0.82
N ASN A 109 -9.77 -5.79 1.77
CA ASN A 109 -9.91 -6.49 3.05
C ASN A 109 -9.56 -5.61 4.25
N HIS A 110 -9.43 -4.29 4.04
CA HIS A 110 -8.97 -3.39 5.09
C HIS A 110 -9.84 -3.44 6.36
N GLU A 111 -11.11 -3.77 6.23
CA GLU A 111 -12.04 -3.85 7.37
C GLU A 111 -11.65 -4.92 8.39
N LYS A 112 -10.87 -5.93 8.00
CA LYS A 112 -10.36 -6.94 8.93
C LYS A 112 -9.41 -6.35 9.97
N TYR A 113 -8.89 -5.15 9.71
CA TYR A 113 -7.84 -4.52 10.52
C TYR A 113 -8.28 -3.16 11.10
N ILE A 114 -9.56 -3.00 11.28
CA ILE A 114 -10.13 -1.81 11.93
C ILE A 114 -10.00 -1.90 13.45
#